data_bb049d3a8f208340c9a0cf0a12337aba
#
_entry.id   bb049d3a8f208340c9a0cf0a12337aba
#
_cell.length_a   1.000
_cell.length_b   1.000
_cell.length_c   1.000
_cell.angle_alpha   90.00
_cell.angle_beta   90.00
_cell.angle_gamma   90.00
#
_symmetry.space_group_name_H-M   'P 1'
#
loop_
_entity.id
_entity.type
_entity.pdbx_description
1 polymer ?
#
loop_
_entity_poly.entity_id
_entity_poly.type
_entity_poly.pdbx_seq_one_letter_code
_entity_poly.pdbx_strand_id
1 'polypeptide(L)'
;VEVKEGDNIIELVDPNYLKRSRRSVHEVIVQKRTEGEQGRTTIHSFTTDGRFYQATPLCKRQLEFIGDSYTCGYGIDAPSRKDRFTPETENASRSYAGIVSRYFGADYVAIAHSGMVIARNYNSKFKNWWMPDRYLQTYDMDSTQATRWNAAESDFHPAMTIVYLGANDFSTALAPRYEDFRKHYYRLFGYIKANY
;
A
#
# COMPACT_ATOMS: atom_id res chain seq x y z
N VAL A 1 6.10 -1.43 15.55
CA VAL A 1 5.15 -1.67 16.66
C VAL A 1 4.06 -2.60 16.15
N GLU A 2 3.72 -3.61 16.91
CA GLU A 2 2.56 -4.47 16.67
C GLU A 2 1.32 -3.84 17.29
N VAL A 3 0.24 -3.78 16.51
CA VAL A 3 -1.06 -3.27 16.98
C VAL A 3 -1.98 -4.46 17.20
N LYS A 4 -2.56 -4.57 18.38
CA LYS A 4 -3.50 -5.62 18.75
C LYS A 4 -4.94 -5.19 18.48
N GLU A 5 -5.86 -6.15 18.46
CA GLU A 5 -7.29 -5.86 18.39
C GLU A 5 -7.72 -4.99 19.58
N GLY A 6 -8.59 -4.00 19.31
CA GLY A 6 -9.04 -3.00 20.27
C GLY A 6 -8.19 -1.73 20.28
N ASP A 7 -8.40 -0.90 21.29
CA ASP A 7 -7.71 0.37 21.44
C ASP A 7 -6.26 0.17 21.93
N ASN A 8 -5.33 0.83 21.26
CA ASN A 8 -3.92 0.79 21.60
C ASN A 8 -3.38 2.21 21.80
N ILE A 9 -2.61 2.39 22.86
CA ILE A 9 -1.83 3.62 23.09
C ILE A 9 -0.37 3.30 22.79
N ILE A 10 0.21 4.02 21.86
CA ILE A 10 1.57 3.78 21.39
C ILE A 10 2.40 5.03 21.57
N GLU A 11 3.47 4.92 22.34
CA GLU A 11 4.47 5.98 22.46
C GLU A 11 5.32 5.99 21.18
N LEU A 12 5.21 7.06 20.38
CA LEU A 12 5.88 7.16 19.08
C LEU A 12 7.32 7.66 19.21
N VAL A 13 7.62 8.43 20.24
CA VAL A 13 8.94 9.03 20.46
C VAL A 13 9.39 8.78 21.89
N ASP A 14 10.52 8.07 22.06
CA ASP A 14 11.11 7.83 23.38
C ASP A 14 11.46 9.15 24.08
N PRO A 15 10.90 9.44 25.30
CA PRO A 15 11.21 10.63 26.05
C PRO A 15 12.71 10.80 26.36
N ASN A 16 13.45 9.71 26.50
CA ASN A 16 14.89 9.76 26.73
C ASN A 16 15.66 10.18 25.47
N TYR A 17 15.13 9.88 24.29
CA TYR A 17 15.66 10.42 23.05
C TYR A 17 15.43 11.93 22.98
N LEU A 18 14.24 12.42 23.31
CA LEU A 18 13.93 13.86 23.33
C LEU A 18 14.86 14.65 24.28
N LYS A 19 15.09 14.12 25.48
CA LYS A 19 16.00 14.75 26.48
C LYS A 19 17.45 14.88 25.97
N ARG A 20 17.88 13.98 25.09
CA ARG A 20 19.25 13.98 24.53
C ARG A 20 19.33 14.70 23.18
N SER A 21 18.20 14.89 22.50
CA SER A 21 18.16 15.57 21.22
C SER A 21 18.37 17.07 21.37
N ARG A 22 19.26 17.64 20.54
CA ARG A 22 19.43 19.08 20.43
C ARG A 22 18.41 19.73 19.49
N ARG A 23 17.56 18.94 18.85
CA ARG A 23 16.53 19.43 17.94
C ARG A 23 15.28 19.79 18.74
N SER A 24 14.70 20.95 18.43
CA SER A 24 13.44 21.41 19.02
C SER A 24 12.20 20.95 18.22
N VAL A 25 12.40 20.48 17.00
CA VAL A 25 11.33 19.98 16.11
C VAL A 25 11.68 18.58 15.65
N HIS A 26 10.70 17.67 15.72
CA HIS A 26 10.82 16.29 15.30
C HIS A 26 9.71 15.97 14.30
N GLU A 27 10.06 15.27 13.23
CA GLU A 27 9.11 14.70 12.29
C GLU A 27 8.87 13.23 12.64
N VAL A 28 7.62 12.83 12.69
CA VAL A 28 7.22 11.45 12.95
C VAL A 28 6.38 10.96 11.79
N ILE A 29 6.81 9.87 11.17
CA ILE A 29 6.10 9.21 10.07
C ILE A 29 5.51 7.90 10.63
N VAL A 30 4.19 7.78 10.54
CA VAL A 30 3.47 6.56 10.90
C VAL A 30 3.01 5.86 9.63
N GLN A 31 3.46 4.63 9.43
CA GLN A 31 3.16 3.86 8.23
C GLN A 31 2.68 2.45 8.61
N LYS A 32 1.54 2.04 8.05
CA LYS A 32 1.13 0.63 8.07
C LYS A 32 2.00 -0.16 7.09
N ARG A 33 2.71 -1.18 7.55
CA ARG A 33 3.64 -1.96 6.71
C ARG A 33 2.99 -3.15 6.01
N THR A 34 1.84 -3.61 6.49
CA THR A 34 1.15 -4.80 5.96
C THR A 34 -0.01 -4.40 5.06
N GLU A 35 -0.39 -5.29 4.15
CA GLU A 35 -1.55 -5.11 3.27
C GLU A 35 -2.90 -5.17 4.01
N GLY A 36 -3.99 -4.90 3.31
CA GLY A 36 -5.34 -4.82 3.88
C GLY A 36 -5.84 -6.14 4.46
N GLU A 37 -5.41 -7.29 3.93
CA GLU A 37 -5.77 -8.61 4.41
C GLU A 37 -5.28 -8.88 5.85
N GLN A 38 -4.21 -8.20 6.27
CA GLN A 38 -3.63 -8.31 7.61
C GLN A 38 -4.33 -7.40 8.64
N GLY A 39 -5.52 -6.92 8.34
CA GLY A 39 -6.36 -6.14 9.22
C GLY A 39 -6.38 -4.64 8.93
N ARG A 40 -7.35 -3.99 9.54
CA ARG A 40 -7.57 -2.54 9.45
C ARG A 40 -7.02 -1.85 10.68
N THR A 41 -6.35 -0.72 10.47
CA THR A 41 -5.88 0.15 11.55
C THR A 41 -6.56 1.52 11.44
N THR A 42 -7.12 2.01 12.53
CA THR A 42 -7.69 3.35 12.62
C THR A 42 -6.86 4.17 13.59
N ILE A 43 -6.45 5.36 13.20
CA ILE A 43 -5.78 6.31 14.08
C ILE A 43 -6.84 7.27 14.60
N HIS A 44 -7.06 7.29 15.91
CA HIS A 44 -8.06 8.15 16.54
C HIS A 44 -7.51 9.54 16.83
N SER A 45 -6.29 9.62 17.36
CA SER A 45 -5.67 10.89 17.72
C SER A 45 -4.17 10.79 17.89
N PHE A 46 -3.53 11.93 17.86
CA PHE A 46 -2.15 12.12 18.32
C PHE A 46 -2.16 13.10 19.48
N THR A 47 -1.37 12.81 20.52
CA THR A 47 -1.21 13.68 21.69
C THR A 47 0.26 14.02 21.91
N THR A 48 0.54 15.21 22.39
CA THR A 48 1.88 15.65 22.76
C THR A 48 1.81 16.67 23.91
N ASP A 49 2.83 16.74 24.72
CA ASP A 49 3.05 17.82 25.69
C ASP A 49 3.66 19.09 25.05
N GLY A 50 4.06 18.99 23.77
CA GLY A 50 4.57 20.10 22.97
C GLY A 50 3.51 20.74 22.09
N ARG A 51 3.94 21.15 20.90
CA ARG A 51 3.07 21.71 19.86
C ARG A 51 3.14 20.89 18.59
N PHE A 52 1.99 20.68 17.94
CA PHE A 52 1.96 20.22 16.56
C PHE A 52 2.24 21.42 15.65
N TYR A 53 3.10 21.19 14.70
CA TYR A 53 3.31 22.09 13.58
C TYR A 53 2.50 21.64 12.38
N GLN A 54 2.37 22.51 11.38
CA GLN A 54 1.79 22.09 10.10
C GLN A 54 2.58 20.88 9.55
N ALA A 55 1.87 19.90 9.04
CA ALA A 55 2.49 18.73 8.43
C ALA A 55 3.41 19.15 7.27
N THR A 56 4.49 18.39 7.09
CA THR A 56 5.35 18.54 5.93
C THR A 56 4.49 18.35 4.67
N PRO A 57 4.50 19.30 3.73
CA PRO A 57 3.77 19.14 2.47
C PRO A 57 4.24 17.89 1.72
N LEU A 58 3.34 17.29 0.97
CA LEU A 58 3.71 16.18 0.08
C LEU A 58 4.85 16.61 -0.85
N CYS A 59 5.72 15.67 -1.19
CA CYS A 59 6.78 15.91 -2.15
C CYS A 59 6.18 16.30 -3.49
N LYS A 60 6.83 17.21 -4.22
CA LYS A 60 6.42 17.55 -5.59
C LYS A 60 6.45 16.34 -6.53
N ARG A 61 7.32 15.38 -6.23
CA ARG A 61 7.42 14.11 -6.97
C ARG A 61 6.61 13.06 -6.22
N GLN A 62 5.62 12.49 -6.88
CA GLN A 62 4.73 11.48 -6.36
C GLN A 62 4.69 10.30 -7.31
N LEU A 63 4.66 9.09 -6.79
CA LEU A 63 4.66 7.84 -7.55
C LEU A 63 3.50 6.96 -7.11
N GLU A 64 2.83 6.35 -8.06
CA GLU A 64 1.81 5.34 -7.78
C GLU A 64 2.34 3.96 -8.20
N PHE A 65 2.15 2.98 -7.35
CA PHE A 65 2.50 1.58 -7.63
C PHE A 65 1.26 0.71 -7.53
N ILE A 66 0.95 0.01 -8.60
CA ILE A 66 -0.19 -0.91 -8.66
C ILE A 66 0.37 -2.32 -8.81
N GLY A 67 0.04 -3.21 -7.88
CA GLY A 67 0.69 -4.51 -7.91
C GLY A 67 0.08 -5.60 -7.05
N ASP A 68 0.88 -6.62 -6.84
CA ASP A 68 0.57 -7.81 -6.07
C ASP A 68 1.47 -7.94 -4.83
N SER A 69 1.72 -9.16 -4.37
CA SER A 69 2.57 -9.47 -3.21
C SER A 69 3.97 -8.86 -3.27
N TYR A 70 4.55 -8.69 -4.45
CA TYR A 70 5.85 -8.02 -4.60
C TYR A 70 5.77 -6.54 -4.21
N THR A 71 4.65 -5.90 -4.49
CA THR A 71 4.41 -4.50 -4.13
C THR A 71 4.07 -4.37 -2.64
N CYS A 72 3.34 -5.34 -2.07
CA CYS A 72 3.08 -5.41 -0.63
C CYS A 72 4.35 -5.65 0.20
N GLY A 73 5.41 -6.18 -0.39
CA GLY A 73 6.62 -6.61 0.34
C GLY A 73 6.42 -7.91 1.11
N TYR A 74 5.64 -8.83 0.54
CA TYR A 74 5.32 -10.14 1.09
C TYR A 74 6.58 -10.94 1.42
N GLY A 75 6.78 -11.26 2.70
CA GLY A 75 7.92 -12.05 3.16
C GLY A 75 9.30 -11.38 3.03
N ILE A 76 9.37 -10.07 2.77
CA ILE A 76 10.65 -9.39 2.51
C ILE A 76 11.55 -9.31 3.75
N ASP A 77 10.96 -9.35 4.94
CA ASP A 77 11.68 -9.36 6.22
C ASP A 77 11.94 -10.78 6.75
N ALA A 78 11.58 -11.82 5.99
CA ALA A 78 11.86 -13.19 6.36
C ALA A 78 13.39 -13.44 6.43
N PRO A 79 13.89 -14.12 7.48
CA PRO A 79 15.31 -14.46 7.62
C PRO A 79 15.85 -15.33 6.47
N SER A 80 14.97 -16.13 5.86
CA SER A 80 15.31 -17.01 4.75
C SER A 80 14.16 -17.06 3.71
N ARG A 81 14.54 -17.18 2.44
CA ARG A 81 13.57 -17.41 1.35
C ARG A 81 12.78 -18.72 1.46
N LYS A 82 13.16 -19.61 2.39
CA LYS A 82 12.50 -20.88 2.66
C LYS A 82 11.47 -20.77 3.78
N ASP A 83 11.47 -19.66 4.51
CA ASP A 83 10.54 -19.46 5.60
C ASP A 83 9.13 -19.24 5.05
N ARG A 84 8.16 -19.73 5.79
CA ARG A 84 6.76 -19.46 5.46
C ARG A 84 6.45 -18.00 5.75
N PHE A 85 5.57 -17.44 4.94
CA PHE A 85 5.04 -16.11 5.18
C PHE A 85 4.34 -16.02 6.53
N THR A 86 4.60 -14.93 7.23
CA THR A 86 3.81 -14.45 8.37
C THR A 86 3.63 -12.93 8.23
N PRO A 87 2.58 -12.33 8.82
CA PRO A 87 2.36 -10.87 8.74
C PRO A 87 3.56 -10.05 9.23
N GLU A 88 4.33 -10.56 10.18
CA GLU A 88 5.54 -9.92 10.71
C GLU A 88 6.66 -9.84 9.68
N THR A 89 6.62 -10.71 8.68
CA THR A 89 7.63 -10.72 7.60
C THR A 89 7.24 -9.86 6.40
N GLU A 90 6.05 -9.28 6.40
CA GLU A 90 5.60 -8.36 5.36
C GLU A 90 6.06 -6.92 5.65
N ASN A 91 6.54 -6.23 4.64
CA ASN A 91 6.99 -4.85 4.80
C ASN A 91 6.95 -4.04 3.50
N ALA A 92 5.85 -3.34 3.28
CA ALA A 92 5.65 -2.51 2.09
C ALA A 92 6.74 -1.43 1.93
N SER A 93 7.26 -0.88 3.04
CA SER A 93 8.29 0.16 2.96
C SER A 93 9.65 -0.37 2.47
N ARG A 94 9.89 -1.68 2.56
CA ARG A 94 11.09 -2.36 2.05
C ARG A 94 10.89 -3.00 0.68
N SER A 95 9.67 -2.99 0.16
CA SER A 95 9.40 -3.43 -1.21
C SER A 95 10.09 -2.53 -2.22
N TYR A 96 10.10 -2.96 -3.48
CA TYR A 96 10.66 -2.15 -4.56
C TYR A 96 9.97 -0.77 -4.65
N ALA A 97 8.67 -0.68 -4.36
CA ALA A 97 7.94 0.59 -4.36
C ALA A 97 8.52 1.58 -3.33
N GLY A 98 8.71 1.14 -2.09
CA GLY A 98 9.32 1.98 -1.06
C GLY A 98 10.79 2.32 -1.34
N ILE A 99 11.57 1.40 -1.90
CA ILE A 99 12.98 1.63 -2.26
C ILE A 99 13.10 2.66 -3.38
N VAL A 100 12.34 2.50 -4.47
CA VAL A 100 12.34 3.43 -5.61
C VAL A 100 11.90 4.81 -5.19
N SER A 101 10.84 4.90 -4.38
CA SER A 101 10.33 6.19 -3.90
C SER A 101 11.37 6.95 -3.08
N ARG A 102 12.05 6.28 -2.14
CA ARG A 102 13.14 6.90 -1.38
C ARG A 102 14.31 7.32 -2.26
N TYR A 103 14.69 6.51 -3.24
CA TYR A 103 15.76 6.83 -4.17
C TYR A 103 15.49 8.13 -4.94
N PHE A 104 14.24 8.35 -5.35
CA PHE A 104 13.83 9.56 -6.07
C PHE A 104 13.38 10.71 -5.17
N GLY A 105 13.39 10.56 -3.85
CA GLY A 105 12.85 11.55 -2.91
C GLY A 105 11.39 11.84 -3.22
N ALA A 106 10.59 10.81 -3.41
CA ALA A 106 9.19 10.89 -3.82
C ALA A 106 8.27 10.36 -2.72
N ASP A 107 7.11 10.96 -2.57
CA ASP A 107 5.99 10.33 -1.87
C ASP A 107 5.37 9.25 -2.77
N TYR A 108 4.74 8.25 -2.17
CA TYR A 108 4.12 7.20 -2.96
C TYR A 108 2.85 6.64 -2.34
N VAL A 109 2.00 6.11 -3.22
CA VAL A 109 0.87 5.27 -2.89
C VAL A 109 1.09 3.90 -3.52
N ALA A 110 0.84 2.83 -2.76
CA ALA A 110 0.85 1.47 -3.24
C ALA A 110 -0.58 0.90 -3.19
N ILE A 111 -1.13 0.59 -4.35
CA ILE A 111 -2.43 -0.07 -4.50
C ILE A 111 -2.11 -1.52 -4.85
N ALA A 112 -2.06 -2.36 -3.83
CA ALA A 112 -1.57 -3.72 -3.98
C ALA A 112 -2.25 -4.70 -3.02
N HIS A 113 -2.33 -5.96 -3.45
CA HIS A 113 -2.81 -7.05 -2.63
C HIS A 113 -2.16 -8.36 -3.06
N SER A 114 -1.73 -9.19 -2.12
CA SER A 114 -1.10 -10.46 -2.41
C SER A 114 -2.03 -11.40 -3.19
N GLY A 115 -1.50 -12.02 -4.23
CA GLY A 115 -2.31 -12.84 -5.15
C GLY A 115 -3.13 -12.04 -6.16
N MET A 116 -2.98 -10.72 -6.21
CA MET A 116 -3.75 -9.87 -7.12
C MET A 116 -3.49 -10.22 -8.57
N VAL A 117 -4.55 -10.12 -9.37
CA VAL A 117 -4.61 -10.48 -10.78
C VAL A 117 -5.26 -9.37 -11.62
N ILE A 118 -5.05 -9.44 -12.89
CA ILE A 118 -5.71 -8.58 -13.88
C ILE A 118 -7.01 -9.21 -14.41
N ALA A 119 -6.98 -10.51 -14.72
CA ALA A 119 -8.08 -11.14 -15.43
C ALA A 119 -8.46 -12.52 -14.91
N ARG A 120 -7.63 -13.13 -14.06
CA ARG A 120 -7.87 -14.49 -13.59
C ARG A 120 -7.47 -14.66 -12.13
N ASN A 121 -8.44 -14.96 -11.29
CA ASN A 121 -8.22 -15.16 -9.85
C ASN A 121 -7.30 -16.35 -9.57
N TYR A 122 -6.22 -16.09 -8.87
CA TYR A 122 -5.38 -17.13 -8.28
C TYR A 122 -6.04 -17.64 -7.02
N ASN A 123 -6.56 -18.88 -7.05
CA ASN A 123 -7.08 -19.62 -5.89
C ASN A 123 -7.98 -18.81 -4.92
N SER A 124 -8.55 -17.70 -5.40
CA SER A 124 -9.36 -16.79 -4.60
C SER A 124 -10.78 -17.30 -4.44
N LYS A 125 -11.33 -17.22 -3.23
CA LYS A 125 -12.75 -17.43 -2.94
C LYS A 125 -13.64 -16.36 -3.59
N PHE A 126 -13.08 -15.20 -3.89
CA PHE A 126 -13.76 -14.04 -4.46
C PHE A 126 -13.65 -14.08 -5.98
N LYS A 127 -14.71 -14.51 -6.64
CA LYS A 127 -14.84 -14.37 -8.10
C LYS A 127 -15.05 -12.89 -8.43
N ASN A 128 -14.42 -12.44 -9.50
CA ASN A 128 -14.53 -11.07 -10.02
C ASN A 128 -13.90 -9.98 -9.14
N TRP A 129 -12.86 -10.31 -8.39
CA TRP A 129 -12.15 -9.32 -7.59
C TRP A 129 -10.75 -9.10 -8.16
N TRP A 130 -10.71 -8.47 -9.31
CA TRP A 130 -9.50 -8.16 -10.06
C TRP A 130 -9.02 -6.74 -9.78
N MET A 131 -7.76 -6.44 -10.05
CA MET A 131 -7.23 -5.10 -9.82
C MET A 131 -8.09 -3.99 -10.45
N PRO A 132 -8.65 -4.09 -11.67
CA PRO A 132 -9.54 -3.07 -12.20
C PRO A 132 -10.79 -2.80 -11.36
N ASP A 133 -11.25 -3.75 -10.56
CA ASP A 133 -12.41 -3.56 -9.68
C ASP A 133 -12.02 -2.93 -8.34
N ARG A 134 -10.76 -3.15 -7.92
CA ARG A 134 -10.23 -2.69 -6.64
C ARG A 134 -9.50 -1.35 -6.71
N TYR A 135 -9.03 -0.95 -7.86
CA TYR A 135 -8.14 0.21 -8.03
C TYR A 135 -8.64 1.48 -7.34
N LEU A 136 -9.95 1.71 -7.36
CA LEU A 136 -10.56 2.89 -6.74
C LEU A 136 -11.06 2.66 -5.30
N GLN A 137 -10.81 1.50 -4.70
CA GLN A 137 -11.23 1.25 -3.33
C GLN A 137 -10.26 1.90 -2.34
N THR A 138 -10.78 2.63 -1.36
CA THR A 138 -9.96 3.20 -0.28
C THR A 138 -9.66 2.19 0.81
N TYR A 139 -10.48 1.16 0.93
CA TYR A 139 -10.27 0.04 1.83
C TYR A 139 -10.33 -1.28 1.04
N ASP A 140 -9.19 -1.92 0.90
CA ASP A 140 -9.01 -3.08 0.04
C ASP A 140 -9.95 -4.26 0.35
N MET A 141 -10.25 -4.51 1.63
CA MET A 141 -11.12 -5.62 2.06
C MET A 141 -12.61 -5.26 2.12
N ASP A 142 -13.00 -4.07 1.67
CA ASP A 142 -14.42 -3.69 1.61
C ASP A 142 -15.11 -4.34 0.42
N SER A 143 -15.80 -5.46 0.67
CA SER A 143 -16.58 -6.17 -0.35
C SER A 143 -17.78 -5.37 -0.86
N THR A 144 -18.23 -4.36 -0.13
CA THR A 144 -19.37 -3.51 -0.52
C THR A 144 -18.97 -2.43 -1.51
N GLN A 145 -17.68 -2.14 -1.63
CA GLN A 145 -17.13 -1.04 -2.43
C GLN A 145 -17.76 0.32 -2.09
N ALA A 146 -18.18 0.49 -0.84
CA ALA A 146 -18.91 1.67 -0.38
C ALA A 146 -18.01 2.93 -0.37
N THR A 147 -16.70 2.75 -0.16
CA THR A 147 -15.74 3.84 -0.12
C THR A 147 -14.82 3.81 -1.33
N ARG A 148 -14.85 4.88 -2.11
CA ARG A 148 -14.04 5.03 -3.31
C ARG A 148 -13.09 6.21 -3.20
N TRP A 149 -11.91 6.02 -3.75
CA TRP A 149 -10.95 7.08 -3.94
C TRP A 149 -11.48 8.11 -4.94
N ASN A 150 -11.39 9.37 -4.57
CA ASN A 150 -11.68 10.49 -5.46
C ASN A 150 -10.39 11.30 -5.70
N ALA A 151 -9.80 11.15 -6.86
CA ALA A 151 -8.57 11.84 -7.22
C ALA A 151 -8.75 13.36 -7.25
N ALA A 152 -9.93 13.86 -7.60
CA ALA A 152 -10.22 15.29 -7.67
C ALA A 152 -10.22 15.98 -6.28
N GLU A 153 -10.40 15.22 -5.21
CA GLU A 153 -10.37 15.71 -3.83
C GLU A 153 -9.02 15.45 -3.13
N SER A 154 -8.05 14.93 -3.85
CA SER A 154 -6.76 14.52 -3.31
C SER A 154 -5.64 15.45 -3.74
N ASP A 155 -4.71 15.70 -2.82
CA ASP A 155 -3.44 16.39 -3.13
C ASP A 155 -2.41 15.42 -3.77
N PHE A 156 -2.77 14.15 -3.95
CA PHE A 156 -1.89 13.16 -4.56
C PHE A 156 -2.08 13.11 -6.07
N HIS A 157 -1.05 13.57 -6.81
CA HIS A 157 -1.01 13.58 -8.27
C HIS A 157 0.28 12.92 -8.75
N PRO A 158 0.27 11.61 -9.05
CA PRO A 158 1.48 10.89 -9.41
C PRO A 158 2.05 11.38 -10.75
N ALA A 159 3.34 11.68 -10.74
CA ALA A 159 4.09 11.95 -11.95
C ALA A 159 4.30 10.69 -12.81
N MET A 160 4.16 9.51 -12.19
CA MET A 160 4.28 8.22 -12.86
C MET A 160 3.48 7.16 -12.08
N THR A 161 2.76 6.33 -12.81
CA THR A 161 2.12 5.11 -12.31
C THR A 161 2.89 3.89 -12.83
N ILE A 162 3.31 3.02 -11.94
CA ILE A 162 4.02 1.78 -12.21
C ILE A 162 3.08 0.61 -11.96
N VAL A 163 2.78 -0.19 -12.98
CA VAL A 163 1.92 -1.37 -12.88
C VAL A 163 2.78 -2.63 -12.97
N TYR A 164 2.78 -3.43 -11.90
CA TYR A 164 3.47 -4.71 -11.82
C TYR A 164 2.47 -5.82 -11.47
N LEU A 165 1.79 -6.35 -12.48
CA LEU A 165 0.75 -7.36 -12.38
C LEU A 165 0.85 -8.37 -13.52
N GLY A 166 0.26 -9.54 -13.33
CA GLY A 166 0.24 -10.63 -14.32
C GLY A 166 0.91 -11.89 -13.81
N ALA A 167 1.83 -11.81 -12.85
CA ALA A 167 2.48 -13.00 -12.31
C ALA A 167 1.48 -14.04 -11.79
N ASN A 168 0.47 -13.60 -11.06
CA ASN A 168 -0.57 -14.47 -10.55
C ASN A 168 -1.54 -14.99 -11.63
N ASP A 169 -1.81 -14.21 -12.66
CA ASP A 169 -2.64 -14.64 -13.80
C ASP A 169 -2.04 -15.86 -14.51
N PHE A 170 -0.69 -15.91 -14.59
CA PHE A 170 0.04 -16.96 -15.31
C PHE A 170 0.71 -18.00 -14.39
N SER A 171 0.51 -17.93 -13.09
CA SER A 171 1.17 -18.81 -12.11
C SER A 171 0.63 -20.23 -12.06
N THR A 172 -0.47 -20.53 -12.74
CA THR A 172 -1.10 -21.86 -12.80
C THR A 172 -1.23 -22.34 -14.24
N ALA A 173 -1.52 -23.63 -14.46
CA ALA A 173 -1.63 -24.24 -15.78
C ALA A 173 -2.74 -23.63 -16.68
N LEU A 174 -3.68 -22.89 -16.11
CA LEU A 174 -4.79 -22.28 -16.84
C LEU A 174 -4.56 -20.75 -16.94
N ALA A 175 -3.75 -20.32 -17.88
CA ALA A 175 -3.58 -18.90 -18.17
C ALA A 175 -4.89 -18.25 -18.68
N PRO A 176 -5.11 -16.95 -18.44
CA PRO A 176 -6.23 -16.24 -19.04
C PRO A 176 -6.06 -16.19 -20.57
N ARG A 177 -7.17 -16.09 -21.29
CA ARG A 177 -7.10 -15.80 -22.72
C ARG A 177 -6.49 -14.42 -22.94
N TYR A 178 -5.68 -14.28 -23.98
CA TYR A 178 -5.02 -13.00 -24.30
C TYR A 178 -5.99 -11.84 -24.37
N GLU A 179 -7.14 -12.00 -25.02
CA GLU A 179 -8.13 -10.94 -25.18
C GLU A 179 -8.76 -10.50 -23.85
N ASP A 180 -9.00 -11.43 -22.92
CA ASP A 180 -9.53 -11.11 -21.59
C ASP A 180 -8.49 -10.35 -20.78
N PHE A 181 -7.23 -10.82 -20.80
CA PHE A 181 -6.13 -10.15 -20.11
C PHE A 181 -5.92 -8.73 -20.65
N ARG A 182 -5.87 -8.57 -21.97
CA ARG A 182 -5.75 -7.27 -22.63
C ARG A 182 -6.90 -6.35 -22.27
N LYS A 183 -8.15 -6.82 -22.34
CA LYS A 183 -9.35 -6.05 -22.03
C LYS A 183 -9.31 -5.48 -20.60
N HIS A 184 -8.91 -6.30 -19.63
CA HIS A 184 -8.85 -5.87 -18.24
C HIS A 184 -7.68 -4.90 -17.98
N TYR A 185 -6.56 -5.05 -18.66
CA TYR A 185 -5.49 -4.04 -18.61
C TYR A 185 -5.95 -2.70 -19.19
N TYR A 186 -6.62 -2.68 -20.31
CA TYR A 186 -7.17 -1.44 -20.87
C TYR A 186 -8.20 -0.79 -19.93
N ARG A 187 -8.99 -1.58 -19.24
CA ARG A 187 -9.92 -1.06 -18.22
C ARG A 187 -9.17 -0.38 -17.07
N LEU A 188 -8.11 -1.00 -16.56
CA LEU A 188 -7.27 -0.40 -15.53
C LEU A 188 -6.62 0.90 -16.01
N PHE A 189 -6.02 0.89 -17.21
CA PHE A 189 -5.44 2.09 -17.80
C PHE A 189 -6.47 3.21 -18.05
N GLY A 190 -7.70 2.84 -18.38
CA GLY A 190 -8.80 3.78 -18.49
C GLY A 190 -9.09 4.48 -17.16
N TYR A 191 -9.10 3.76 -16.05
CA TYR A 191 -9.27 4.36 -14.72
C TYR A 191 -8.10 5.25 -14.33
N ILE A 192 -6.86 4.80 -14.53
CA ILE A 192 -5.65 5.60 -14.24
C ILE A 192 -5.72 6.92 -15.03
N LYS A 193 -5.96 6.85 -16.33
CA LYS A 193 -6.05 8.04 -17.19
C LYS A 193 -7.22 8.96 -16.84
N ALA A 194 -8.31 8.44 -16.31
CA ALA A 194 -9.46 9.25 -15.90
C ALA A 194 -9.24 10.00 -14.58
N ASN A 195 -8.34 9.49 -13.75
CA ASN A 195 -8.03 10.10 -12.45
C ASN A 195 -6.86 11.08 -12.51
N TYR A 196 -5.97 10.95 -13.45
CA TYR A 196 -4.75 11.74 -13.64
C TYR A 196 -4.57 12.13 -15.11
#